data_444ddc1fb98cb6068bd7cc5ea2742391
#
_entry.id   444ddc1fb98cb6068bd7cc5ea2742391
#
_cell.length_a   1.000
_cell.length_b   1.000
_cell.length_c   1.000
_cell.angle_alpha   90.00
_cell.angle_beta   90.00
_cell.angle_gamma   90.00
#
_symmetry.space_group_name_H-M   'P 1'
#
loop_
_entity.id
_entity.type
_entity.pdbx_description
1 polymer ?
#
loop_
_entity_poly.entity_id
_entity_poly.type
_entity_poly.pdbx_seq_one_letter_code
_entity_poly.pdbx_strand_id
1 'polypeptide(L)'
;MYYISNRRYTGSKYKLLDWIEELILENCEGESFFDVFAGTGVVSAYMSKHYNKVIMNDFLYSNEIIYKAFFGSGEFNEATINEYKEQFQKINPNRLKENYFSENFGGKYFSNNDSKVIGKIREEIKKLKRSLSDREYCILLASLVYSMDKVANTVGHYDAYRKINNIEDRFVFELINPEEPSEKFSIYRQDANRLVRKVKADIAFIDPPYNSRQYSRFYHVLENVVQWKKPQLEGTALKPQAENMSEYCRSSAPEVFADLIKHIDVKYIVVTYNNTYNSKSSSSKNKITLDEIKEILSSKGQTTIYEKKHQCFNAGKTEFDDHKEFVFITKVGANDGK
;
A
#
# COMPACT_ATOMS: atom_id res chain seq x y z
N MET A 1 -5.97 1.80 19.17
CA MET A 1 -4.76 1.92 18.34
C MET A 1 -4.83 1.03 17.12
N TYR A 2 -4.16 1.41 16.01
CA TYR A 2 -4.10 0.63 14.78
C TYR A 2 -2.70 0.08 14.55
N TYR A 3 -2.62 -1.14 14.05
CA TYR A 3 -1.39 -1.80 13.58
C TYR A 3 -1.31 -1.72 12.06
N ILE A 4 -0.14 -1.93 11.49
CA ILE A 4 0.09 -1.86 10.02
C ILE A 4 -0.86 -2.77 9.24
N SER A 5 -1.27 -3.91 9.82
CA SER A 5 -2.18 -4.89 9.23
C SER A 5 -3.67 -4.47 9.23
N ASN A 6 -4.05 -3.41 9.94
CA ASN A 6 -5.47 -3.04 10.09
C ASN A 6 -6.05 -2.29 8.88
N ARG A 7 -5.29 -2.10 7.83
CA ARG A 7 -5.72 -1.40 6.63
C ARG A 7 -6.48 -2.31 5.66
N ARG A 8 -7.59 -1.82 5.13
CA ARG A 8 -8.30 -2.48 4.02
C ARG A 8 -7.61 -2.13 2.71
N TYR A 9 -6.98 -3.14 2.08
CA TYR A 9 -6.21 -2.92 0.86
C TYR A 9 -6.32 -4.14 -0.07
N THR A 10 -6.64 -3.88 -1.33
CA THR A 10 -6.76 -4.93 -2.35
C THR A 10 -5.39 -5.53 -2.64
N GLY A 11 -5.29 -6.85 -2.59
CA GLY A 11 -4.03 -7.57 -2.83
C GLY A 11 -3.10 -7.66 -1.62
N SER A 12 -3.55 -7.30 -0.40
CA SER A 12 -2.72 -7.48 0.81
C SER A 12 -2.33 -8.95 1.00
N LYS A 13 -1.03 -9.19 1.22
CA LYS A 13 -0.47 -10.54 1.46
C LYS A 13 -0.59 -11.01 2.92
N TYR A 14 -1.34 -10.28 3.77
CA TYR A 14 -1.45 -10.58 5.20
C TYR A 14 -1.77 -12.05 5.51
N LYS A 15 -2.67 -12.67 4.75
CA LYS A 15 -3.06 -14.08 4.94
C LYS A 15 -2.04 -15.10 4.43
N LEU A 16 -1.02 -14.65 3.74
CA LEU A 16 0.01 -15.50 3.13
C LEU A 16 1.38 -15.31 3.79
N LEU A 17 1.47 -14.44 4.83
CA LEU A 17 2.75 -14.07 5.44
C LEU A 17 3.56 -15.26 5.94
N ASP A 18 2.95 -16.19 6.69
CA ASP A 18 3.63 -17.35 7.24
C ASP A 18 4.20 -18.25 6.12
N TRP A 19 3.44 -18.45 5.05
CA TRP A 19 3.88 -19.24 3.91
C TRP A 19 5.00 -18.55 3.10
N ILE A 20 4.90 -17.24 2.91
CA ILE A 20 5.93 -16.45 2.23
C ILE A 20 7.22 -16.46 3.06
N GLU A 21 7.12 -16.28 4.37
CA GLU A 21 8.24 -16.33 5.31
C GLU A 21 8.96 -17.68 5.23
N GLU A 22 8.22 -18.80 5.40
CA GLU A 22 8.75 -20.17 5.31
C GLU A 22 9.56 -20.37 4.02
N LEU A 23 8.96 -20.04 2.87
CA LEU A 23 9.61 -20.19 1.58
C LEU A 23 10.87 -19.33 1.44
N ILE A 24 10.85 -18.10 1.93
CA ILE A 24 12.01 -17.20 1.85
C ILE A 24 13.14 -17.70 2.75
N LEU A 25 12.83 -18.09 3.98
CA LEU A 25 13.84 -18.57 4.94
C LEU A 25 14.48 -19.90 4.53
N GLU A 26 13.73 -20.78 3.87
CA GLU A 26 14.24 -22.06 3.38
C GLU A 26 15.10 -21.94 2.10
N ASN A 27 14.88 -20.92 1.28
CA ASN A 27 15.44 -20.84 -0.06
C ASN A 27 16.37 -19.64 -0.30
N CYS A 28 16.36 -18.64 0.60
CA CYS A 28 17.11 -17.41 0.40
C CYS A 28 18.00 -17.10 1.61
N GLU A 29 19.22 -16.66 1.34
CA GLU A 29 20.19 -16.23 2.35
C GLU A 29 20.52 -14.73 2.18
N GLY A 30 20.66 -14.00 3.28
CA GLY A 30 21.07 -12.59 3.24
C GLY A 30 20.66 -11.82 4.48
N GLU A 31 21.12 -10.57 4.58
CA GLU A 31 20.89 -9.67 5.69
C GLU A 31 20.01 -8.48 5.33
N SER A 32 19.70 -8.30 4.04
CA SER A 32 18.92 -7.18 3.52
C SER A 32 17.75 -7.63 2.67
N PHE A 33 16.59 -7.01 2.91
CA PHE A 33 15.31 -7.32 2.26
C PHE A 33 14.77 -6.06 1.57
N PHE A 34 14.45 -6.16 0.30
CA PHE A 34 13.89 -5.08 -0.50
C PHE A 34 12.48 -5.42 -0.98
N ASP A 35 11.47 -4.76 -0.41
CA ASP A 35 10.07 -4.82 -0.82
C ASP A 35 9.81 -3.76 -1.90
N VAL A 36 9.78 -4.21 -3.14
CA VAL A 36 9.77 -3.33 -4.33
C VAL A 36 8.41 -2.64 -4.53
N PHE A 37 7.32 -3.32 -4.11
CA PHE A 37 5.94 -2.84 -4.20
C PHE A 37 5.24 -3.06 -2.86
N ALA A 38 5.68 -2.37 -1.81
CA ALA A 38 5.35 -2.71 -0.43
C ALA A 38 3.86 -2.56 -0.06
N GLY A 39 3.05 -1.82 -0.82
CA GLY A 39 1.60 -1.74 -0.66
C GLY A 39 1.16 -1.36 0.75
N THR A 40 0.63 -2.32 1.50
CA THR A 40 0.28 -2.10 2.91
C THR A 40 1.49 -2.01 3.84
N GLY A 41 2.66 -2.49 3.42
CA GLY A 41 3.86 -2.62 4.25
C GLY A 41 3.87 -3.85 5.16
N VAL A 42 2.85 -4.72 5.11
CA VAL A 42 2.75 -5.89 6.01
C VAL A 42 3.84 -6.92 5.79
N VAL A 43 4.29 -7.13 4.53
CA VAL A 43 5.38 -8.05 4.22
C VAL A 43 6.69 -7.51 4.79
N SER A 44 7.01 -6.25 4.54
CA SER A 44 8.19 -5.59 5.10
C SER A 44 8.21 -5.62 6.62
N ALA A 45 7.07 -5.31 7.27
CA ALA A 45 6.94 -5.37 8.73
C ALA A 45 7.17 -6.79 9.26
N TYR A 46 6.55 -7.78 8.62
CA TYR A 46 6.64 -9.17 9.04
C TYR A 46 8.04 -9.75 8.87
N MET A 47 8.67 -9.45 7.73
CA MET A 47 10.02 -9.93 7.40
C MET A 47 11.13 -9.18 8.17
N SER A 48 10.83 -7.98 8.71
CA SER A 48 11.83 -7.16 9.41
C SER A 48 12.51 -7.85 10.60
N LYS A 49 11.86 -8.82 11.22
CA LYS A 49 12.44 -9.60 12.33
C LYS A 49 13.66 -10.46 11.91
N HIS A 50 13.80 -10.75 10.60
CA HIS A 50 14.85 -11.62 10.07
C HIS A 50 16.02 -10.86 9.41
N TYR A 51 15.84 -9.57 9.10
CA TYR A 51 16.81 -8.81 8.33
C TYR A 51 17.30 -7.58 9.07
N ASN A 52 18.59 -7.26 8.91
CA ASN A 52 19.21 -6.09 9.50
C ASN A 52 18.86 -4.80 8.75
N LYS A 53 18.54 -4.93 7.46
CA LYS A 53 18.15 -3.81 6.61
C LYS A 53 16.90 -4.17 5.81
N VAL A 54 15.88 -3.32 5.89
CA VAL A 54 14.63 -3.45 5.13
C VAL A 54 14.43 -2.20 4.28
N ILE A 55 14.27 -2.39 2.98
CA ILE A 55 14.03 -1.32 2.03
C ILE A 55 12.58 -1.46 1.56
N MET A 56 11.80 -0.40 1.70
CA MET A 56 10.40 -0.35 1.33
C MET A 56 10.19 0.67 0.23
N ASN A 57 9.49 0.30 -0.83
CA ASN A 57 9.10 1.24 -1.88
C ASN A 57 7.63 1.08 -2.24
N ASP A 58 7.00 2.19 -2.51
CA ASP A 58 5.67 2.24 -3.13
C ASP A 58 5.54 3.50 -3.98
N PHE A 59 4.49 3.59 -4.79
CA PHE A 59 4.27 4.73 -5.66
C PHE A 59 3.28 5.75 -5.08
N LEU A 60 2.53 5.38 -4.02
CA LEU A 60 1.51 6.20 -3.40
C LEU A 60 2.07 7.09 -2.27
N TYR A 61 1.60 8.32 -2.21
CA TYR A 61 1.90 9.25 -1.10
C TYR A 61 1.37 8.74 0.24
N SER A 62 0.17 8.13 0.25
CA SER A 62 -0.43 7.59 1.47
C SER A 62 0.42 6.46 2.05
N ASN A 63 0.99 5.60 1.20
CA ASN A 63 1.84 4.50 1.65
C ASN A 63 3.17 5.02 2.22
N GLU A 64 3.82 6.00 1.57
CA GLU A 64 5.02 6.65 2.11
C GLU A 64 4.79 7.24 3.51
N ILE A 65 3.69 7.98 3.70
CA ILE A 65 3.33 8.56 5.01
C ILE A 65 3.12 7.47 6.06
N ILE A 66 2.44 6.38 5.70
CA ILE A 66 2.21 5.25 6.59
C ILE A 66 3.53 4.59 7.00
N TYR A 67 4.43 4.32 6.06
CA TYR A 67 5.72 3.71 6.38
C TYR A 67 6.56 4.61 7.29
N LYS A 68 6.63 5.92 7.00
CA LYS A 68 7.33 6.89 7.85
C LYS A 68 6.73 6.98 9.26
N ALA A 69 5.42 6.83 9.37
CA ALA A 69 4.74 6.84 10.65
C ALA A 69 5.07 5.60 11.50
N PHE A 70 4.98 4.40 10.89
CA PHE A 70 5.25 3.16 11.60
C PHE A 70 6.74 2.90 11.83
N PHE A 71 7.60 3.14 10.84
CA PHE A 71 8.99 2.65 10.78
C PHE A 71 10.05 3.75 10.64
N GLY A 72 9.66 5.03 10.67
CA GLY A 72 10.64 6.12 10.56
C GLY A 72 11.65 6.12 11.71
N SER A 73 12.90 6.51 11.42
CA SER A 73 13.97 6.57 12.42
C SER A 73 13.89 7.80 13.33
N GLY A 74 13.10 8.80 12.98
CA GLY A 74 12.94 10.01 13.80
C GLY A 74 12.25 9.75 15.13
N GLU A 75 12.69 10.46 16.15
CA GLU A 75 12.03 10.44 17.47
C GLU A 75 10.65 11.10 17.41
N PHE A 76 9.78 10.71 18.33
CA PHE A 76 8.47 11.30 18.53
C PHE A 76 8.10 11.33 20.02
N ASN A 77 7.32 12.31 20.42
CA ASN A 77 6.85 12.46 21.79
C ASN A 77 5.44 11.90 21.93
N GLU A 78 5.30 10.79 22.64
CA GLU A 78 4.01 10.14 22.88
C GLU A 78 2.99 11.06 23.58
N ALA A 79 3.42 11.88 24.53
CA ALA A 79 2.53 12.80 25.23
C ALA A 79 1.94 13.83 24.25
N THR A 80 2.76 14.36 23.34
CA THR A 80 2.34 15.31 22.31
C THR A 80 1.30 14.69 21.36
N ILE A 81 1.54 13.49 20.84
CA ILE A 81 0.58 12.84 19.93
C ILE A 81 -0.71 12.44 20.63
N ASN A 82 -0.66 12.03 21.92
CA ASN A 82 -1.83 11.72 22.71
C ASN A 82 -2.65 12.99 23.05
N GLU A 83 -2.00 14.12 23.33
CA GLU A 83 -2.69 15.40 23.53
C GLU A 83 -3.51 15.79 22.27
N TYR A 84 -2.91 15.68 21.07
CA TYR A 84 -3.65 15.94 19.83
C TYR A 84 -4.76 14.93 19.58
N LYS A 85 -4.58 13.65 19.90
CA LYS A 85 -5.65 12.66 19.85
C LYS A 85 -6.86 13.12 20.68
N GLU A 86 -6.63 13.50 21.93
CA GLU A 86 -7.71 13.99 22.81
C GLU A 86 -8.40 15.25 22.29
N GLN A 87 -7.61 16.20 21.73
CA GLN A 87 -8.15 17.41 21.12
C GLN A 87 -9.05 17.06 19.92
N PHE A 88 -8.60 16.16 19.04
CA PHE A 88 -9.35 15.75 17.85
C PHE A 88 -10.62 14.97 18.19
N GLN A 89 -10.61 14.15 19.23
CA GLN A 89 -11.78 13.42 19.72
C GLN A 89 -12.87 14.34 20.34
N LYS A 90 -12.49 15.53 20.83
CA LYS A 90 -13.42 16.52 21.38
C LYS A 90 -14.11 17.40 20.31
N ILE A 91 -13.78 17.23 19.03
CA ILE A 91 -14.37 18.04 17.96
C ILE A 91 -15.86 17.70 17.80
N ASN A 92 -16.72 18.70 18.00
CA ASN A 92 -18.17 18.55 17.83
C ASN A 92 -18.59 18.89 16.39
N PRO A 93 -19.09 17.93 15.59
CA PRO A 93 -19.46 18.15 14.20
C PRO A 93 -20.58 19.21 14.02
N ASN A 94 -21.48 19.35 15.01
CA ASN A 94 -22.59 20.31 14.95
C ASN A 94 -22.13 21.78 15.01
N ARG A 95 -20.90 22.02 15.43
CA ARG A 95 -20.28 23.37 15.47
C ARG A 95 -19.40 23.66 14.26
N LEU A 96 -19.25 22.71 13.34
CA LEU A 96 -18.43 22.85 12.16
C LEU A 96 -19.24 23.32 10.95
N LYS A 97 -18.66 24.24 10.20
CA LYS A 97 -19.10 24.57 8.83
C LYS A 97 -18.63 23.49 7.85
N GLU A 98 -19.25 23.46 6.66
CA GLU A 98 -18.76 22.67 5.56
C GLU A 98 -17.31 23.04 5.21
N ASN A 99 -16.56 22.08 4.72
CA ASN A 99 -15.19 22.24 4.30
C ASN A 99 -14.93 21.43 3.03
N TYR A 100 -13.77 21.60 2.40
CA TYR A 100 -13.43 20.90 1.16
C TYR A 100 -13.72 19.40 1.21
N PHE A 101 -13.41 18.74 2.32
CA PHE A 101 -13.59 17.29 2.43
C PHE A 101 -15.07 16.92 2.52
N SER A 102 -15.84 17.64 3.33
CA SER A 102 -17.27 17.37 3.50
C SER A 102 -18.09 17.71 2.26
N GLU A 103 -17.79 18.80 1.58
CA GLU A 103 -18.45 19.19 0.33
C GLU A 103 -18.28 18.15 -0.79
N ASN A 104 -17.14 17.46 -0.83
CA ASN A 104 -16.85 16.49 -1.86
C ASN A 104 -17.26 15.06 -1.46
N PHE A 105 -16.93 14.61 -0.24
CA PHE A 105 -17.02 13.20 0.16
C PHE A 105 -18.14 12.91 1.16
N GLY A 106 -18.76 13.93 1.74
CA GLY A 106 -19.92 13.81 2.63
C GLY A 106 -21.15 13.25 1.92
N GLY A 107 -21.94 12.41 2.60
CA GLY A 107 -23.12 11.74 2.05
C GLY A 107 -22.83 10.69 0.97
N LYS A 108 -21.55 10.39 0.70
CA LYS A 108 -21.10 9.44 -0.31
C LYS A 108 -20.14 8.41 0.29
N TYR A 109 -18.91 8.82 0.56
CA TYR A 109 -17.88 7.96 1.18
C TYR A 109 -17.95 7.96 2.70
N PHE A 110 -18.47 9.03 3.29
CA PHE A 110 -18.61 9.24 4.73
C PHE A 110 -19.95 9.89 5.03
N SER A 111 -20.41 9.83 6.30
CA SER A 111 -21.51 10.66 6.71
C SER A 111 -21.15 12.15 6.59
N ASN A 112 -22.16 13.03 6.59
CA ASN A 112 -21.91 14.48 6.52
C ASN A 112 -21.13 14.96 7.74
N ASN A 113 -21.45 14.48 8.93
CA ASN A 113 -20.79 14.88 10.17
C ASN A 113 -19.36 14.33 10.24
N ASP A 114 -19.14 13.03 9.94
CA ASP A 114 -17.80 12.43 9.92
C ASP A 114 -16.89 13.15 8.93
N SER A 115 -17.40 13.49 7.75
CA SER A 115 -16.63 14.20 6.73
C SER A 115 -16.20 15.62 7.15
N LYS A 116 -17.06 16.35 7.90
CA LYS A 116 -16.69 17.65 8.49
C LYS A 116 -15.56 17.50 9.50
N VAL A 117 -15.64 16.50 10.36
CA VAL A 117 -14.62 16.22 11.39
C VAL A 117 -13.31 15.81 10.74
N ILE A 118 -13.32 14.89 9.78
CA ILE A 118 -12.13 14.46 9.02
C ILE A 118 -11.44 15.66 8.37
N GLY A 119 -12.19 16.50 7.64
CA GLY A 119 -11.65 17.70 6.99
C GLY A 119 -11.08 18.71 7.99
N LYS A 120 -11.75 18.91 9.14
CA LYS A 120 -11.26 19.78 10.22
C LYS A 120 -9.95 19.26 10.81
N ILE A 121 -9.87 17.97 11.17
CA ILE A 121 -8.64 17.36 11.69
C ILE A 121 -7.51 17.50 10.68
N ARG A 122 -7.79 17.24 9.41
CA ARG A 122 -6.76 17.38 8.35
C ARG A 122 -6.20 18.79 8.24
N GLU A 123 -7.05 19.82 8.38
CA GLU A 123 -6.59 21.22 8.41
C GLU A 123 -5.74 21.50 9.65
N GLU A 124 -6.13 21.01 10.83
CA GLU A 124 -5.34 21.19 12.05
C GLU A 124 -3.96 20.51 11.90
N ILE A 125 -3.91 19.24 11.46
CA ILE A 125 -2.63 18.55 11.20
C ILE A 125 -1.74 19.37 10.24
N LYS A 126 -2.31 19.99 9.19
CA LYS A 126 -1.54 20.85 8.28
C LYS A 126 -0.91 22.05 9.00
N LYS A 127 -1.63 22.69 9.91
CA LYS A 127 -1.12 23.85 10.69
C LYS A 127 0.03 23.42 11.61
N LEU A 128 -0.05 22.21 12.15
CA LEU A 128 0.96 21.68 13.08
C LEU A 128 2.27 21.25 12.42
N LYS A 129 2.34 21.21 11.09
CA LYS A 129 3.52 20.72 10.35
C LYS A 129 4.85 21.41 10.74
N ARG A 130 4.80 22.66 11.21
CA ARG A 130 6.01 23.41 11.61
C ARG A 130 6.42 23.23 13.08
N SER A 131 5.50 22.75 13.91
CA SER A 131 5.68 22.55 15.34
C SER A 131 5.92 21.09 15.74
N LEU A 132 5.64 20.16 14.83
CA LEU A 132 5.85 18.73 15.02
C LEU A 132 7.13 18.27 14.34
N SER A 133 7.75 17.20 14.86
CA SER A 133 8.76 16.47 14.09
C SER A 133 8.13 15.86 12.84
N ASP A 134 8.93 15.53 11.83
CA ASP A 134 8.43 14.90 10.61
C ASP A 134 7.71 13.56 10.91
N ARG A 135 8.19 12.82 11.92
CA ARG A 135 7.59 11.55 12.32
C ARG A 135 6.26 11.74 13.05
N GLU A 136 6.16 12.67 14.00
CA GLU A 136 4.90 13.04 14.68
C GLU A 136 3.84 13.47 13.68
N TYR A 137 4.23 14.31 12.71
CA TYR A 137 3.34 14.70 11.62
C TYR A 137 2.83 13.49 10.83
N CYS A 138 3.73 12.54 10.47
CA CYS A 138 3.35 11.31 9.77
C CYS A 138 2.46 10.42 10.64
N ILE A 139 2.72 10.30 11.95
CA ILE A 139 1.91 9.51 12.89
C ILE A 139 0.47 10.05 12.95
N LEU A 140 0.27 11.35 13.13
CA LEU A 140 -1.06 11.94 13.17
C LEU A 140 -1.78 11.79 11.83
N LEU A 141 -1.08 11.98 10.72
CA LEU A 141 -1.68 11.87 9.39
C LEU A 141 -2.02 10.42 9.03
N ALA A 142 -1.17 9.45 9.33
CA ALA A 142 -1.46 8.03 9.18
C ALA A 142 -2.63 7.60 10.09
N SER A 143 -2.67 8.08 11.33
CA SER A 143 -3.78 7.84 12.27
C SER A 143 -5.12 8.33 11.69
N LEU A 144 -5.12 9.50 11.05
CA LEU A 144 -6.31 10.00 10.33
C LEU A 144 -6.70 9.06 9.19
N VAL A 145 -5.73 8.61 8.36
CA VAL A 145 -5.96 7.68 7.25
C VAL A 145 -6.59 6.37 7.75
N TYR A 146 -6.05 5.77 8.81
CA TYR A 146 -6.59 4.53 9.38
C TYR A 146 -7.99 4.72 9.98
N SER A 147 -8.19 5.82 10.71
CA SER A 147 -9.48 6.13 11.34
C SER A 147 -10.58 6.35 10.30
N MET A 148 -10.29 7.08 9.22
CA MET A 148 -11.26 7.29 8.15
C MET A 148 -11.51 6.01 7.32
N ASP A 149 -10.48 5.22 7.04
CA ASP A 149 -10.62 3.98 6.25
C ASP A 149 -11.51 2.96 6.96
N LYS A 150 -11.48 2.91 8.29
CA LYS A 150 -12.34 2.03 9.11
C LYS A 150 -13.83 2.32 8.91
N VAL A 151 -14.23 3.58 8.73
CA VAL A 151 -15.63 4.00 8.64
C VAL A 151 -16.10 4.29 7.22
N ALA A 152 -15.21 4.24 6.25
CA ALA A 152 -15.53 4.55 4.86
C ALA A 152 -16.62 3.64 4.29
N ASN A 153 -17.63 4.23 3.66
CA ASN A 153 -18.73 3.56 2.98
C ASN A 153 -18.29 2.96 1.63
N THR A 154 -17.37 2.01 1.69
CA THR A 154 -16.76 1.37 0.52
C THR A 154 -16.71 -0.16 0.69
N VAL A 155 -16.24 -0.84 -0.36
CA VAL A 155 -15.98 -2.29 -0.38
C VAL A 155 -14.49 -2.63 -0.27
N GLY A 156 -13.68 -1.74 0.33
CA GLY A 156 -12.24 -1.93 0.53
C GLY A 156 -11.36 -1.08 -0.41
N HIS A 157 -11.96 -0.30 -1.30
CA HIS A 157 -11.30 0.68 -2.15
C HIS A 157 -12.25 1.85 -2.46
N TYR A 158 -11.73 3.00 -2.92
CA TYR A 158 -12.50 4.22 -3.15
C TYR A 158 -12.91 4.42 -4.62
N ASP A 159 -12.82 3.40 -5.47
CA ASP A 159 -13.27 3.48 -6.87
C ASP A 159 -14.80 3.62 -6.98
N ALA A 160 -15.50 3.15 -5.95
CA ALA A 160 -16.94 3.32 -5.80
C ALA A 160 -17.33 3.36 -4.31
N TYR A 161 -18.41 4.03 -4.01
CA TYR A 161 -19.08 3.98 -2.70
C TYR A 161 -20.40 3.21 -2.79
N ARG A 162 -20.85 2.67 -1.65
CA ARG A 162 -22.13 1.97 -1.58
C ARG A 162 -23.26 2.99 -1.62
N LYS A 163 -24.28 2.75 -2.46
CA LYS A 163 -25.49 3.57 -2.52
C LYS A 163 -26.41 3.18 -1.36
N ILE A 164 -26.29 3.87 -0.25
CA ILE A 164 -27.14 3.72 0.94
C ILE A 164 -27.77 5.07 1.26
N ASN A 165 -29.01 5.08 1.77
CA ASN A 165 -29.75 6.30 2.01
C ASN A 165 -29.25 7.10 3.22
N ASN A 166 -28.67 6.41 4.21
CA ASN A 166 -28.13 7.05 5.41
C ASN A 166 -26.82 6.38 5.80
N ILE A 167 -25.76 7.18 5.92
CA ILE A 167 -24.46 6.76 6.43
C ILE A 167 -24.37 7.22 7.87
N GLU A 168 -24.22 6.28 8.79
CA GLU A 168 -24.13 6.57 10.22
C GLU A 168 -22.84 7.29 10.59
N ASP A 169 -22.90 8.19 11.56
CA ASP A 169 -21.74 8.84 12.16
C ASP A 169 -21.00 7.82 13.02
N ARG A 170 -19.77 7.48 12.65
CA ARG A 170 -18.97 6.47 13.33
C ARG A 170 -17.49 6.83 13.45
N PHE A 171 -17.11 8.00 12.95
CA PHE A 171 -15.70 8.39 12.95
C PHE A 171 -15.23 8.71 14.38
N VAL A 172 -14.16 8.03 14.78
CA VAL A 172 -13.39 8.33 15.99
C VAL A 172 -11.92 8.38 15.59
N PHE A 173 -11.25 9.48 15.89
CA PHE A 173 -9.81 9.58 15.65
C PHE A 173 -9.06 8.70 16.65
N GLU A 174 -8.33 7.72 16.16
CA GLU A 174 -7.49 6.82 16.94
C GLU A 174 -6.07 6.77 16.38
N LEU A 175 -5.09 6.68 17.28
CA LEU A 175 -3.69 6.61 16.89
C LEU A 175 -3.34 5.25 16.29
N ILE A 176 -2.36 5.26 15.39
CA ILE A 176 -1.59 4.06 15.05
C ILE A 176 -0.67 3.70 16.22
N ASN A 177 -0.14 2.47 16.20
CA ASN A 177 0.90 2.02 17.13
C ASN A 177 2.25 2.01 16.38
N PRO A 178 3.05 3.10 16.43
CA PRO A 178 4.33 3.16 15.73
C PRO A 178 5.35 2.23 16.38
N GLU A 179 6.28 1.70 15.58
CA GLU A 179 7.45 0.99 16.09
C GLU A 179 8.45 1.97 16.74
N GLU A 180 9.33 1.46 17.57
CA GLU A 180 10.45 2.25 18.11
C GLU A 180 11.32 2.81 16.98
N PRO A 181 11.92 4.00 17.16
CA PRO A 181 12.82 4.58 16.15
C PRO A 181 13.94 3.62 15.75
N SER A 182 14.13 3.41 14.46
CA SER A 182 15.13 2.47 13.95
C SER A 182 15.67 2.88 12.59
N GLU A 183 17.01 2.81 12.42
CA GLU A 183 17.69 2.98 11.13
C GLU A 183 17.59 1.73 10.22
N LYS A 184 16.91 0.68 10.67
CA LYS A 184 16.69 -0.55 9.89
C LYS A 184 15.95 -0.31 8.57
N PHE A 185 15.00 0.63 8.55
CA PHE A 185 14.11 0.86 7.44
C PHE A 185 14.56 2.01 6.54
N SER A 186 14.70 1.73 5.24
CA SER A 186 14.89 2.74 4.21
C SER A 186 13.60 2.86 3.39
N ILE A 187 12.94 4.01 3.42
CA ILE A 187 11.62 4.22 2.84
C ILE A 187 11.72 5.09 1.59
N TYR A 188 11.18 4.58 0.49
CA TYR A 188 11.17 5.27 -0.80
C TYR A 188 9.75 5.40 -1.35
N ARG A 189 9.52 6.45 -2.13
CA ARG A 189 8.34 6.65 -2.96
C ARG A 189 8.80 6.98 -4.38
N GLN A 190 9.10 5.95 -5.12
CA GLN A 190 9.63 6.07 -6.47
C GLN A 190 9.00 5.03 -7.41
N ASP A 191 9.13 5.29 -8.71
CA ASP A 191 8.93 4.27 -9.73
C ASP A 191 9.89 3.09 -9.49
N ALA A 192 9.36 1.88 -9.46
CA ALA A 192 10.11 0.66 -9.12
C ALA A 192 11.27 0.42 -10.07
N ASN A 193 11.05 0.59 -11.38
CA ASN A 193 12.09 0.37 -12.40
C ASN A 193 13.24 1.37 -12.31
N ARG A 194 12.96 2.60 -11.82
CA ARG A 194 14.00 3.59 -11.55
C ARG A 194 14.77 3.30 -10.27
N LEU A 195 14.07 2.82 -9.25
CA LEU A 195 14.68 2.57 -7.95
C LEU A 195 15.60 1.35 -7.96
N VAL A 196 15.22 0.24 -8.61
CA VAL A 196 16.03 -0.98 -8.67
C VAL A 196 17.41 -0.78 -9.30
N ARG A 197 17.60 0.29 -10.09
CA ARG A 197 18.90 0.66 -10.66
C ARG A 197 19.85 1.34 -9.67
N LYS A 198 19.36 1.71 -8.49
CA LYS A 198 20.09 2.49 -7.48
C LYS A 198 20.25 1.75 -6.16
N VAL A 199 19.44 0.74 -5.95
CA VAL A 199 19.36 0.01 -4.67
C VAL A 199 19.94 -1.39 -4.87
N LYS A 200 20.74 -1.82 -3.89
CA LYS A 200 21.26 -3.18 -3.77
C LYS A 200 20.72 -3.81 -2.49
N ALA A 201 20.37 -5.08 -2.57
CA ALA A 201 19.94 -5.89 -1.44
C ALA A 201 20.33 -7.36 -1.67
N ASP A 202 20.13 -8.20 -0.66
CA ASP A 202 20.33 -9.65 -0.86
C ASP A 202 19.08 -10.28 -1.46
N ILE A 203 17.89 -9.89 -0.98
CA ILE A 203 16.60 -10.45 -1.39
C ILE A 203 15.69 -9.31 -1.85
N ALA A 204 15.13 -9.43 -3.04
CA ALA A 204 14.03 -8.58 -3.50
C ALA A 204 12.72 -9.34 -3.46
N PHE A 205 11.71 -8.75 -2.81
CA PHE A 205 10.32 -9.19 -2.85
C PHE A 205 9.53 -8.32 -3.82
N ILE A 206 8.86 -8.93 -4.77
CA ILE A 206 8.19 -8.26 -5.89
C ILE A 206 6.76 -8.74 -5.97
N ASP A 207 5.80 -7.89 -5.56
CA ASP A 207 4.36 -8.11 -5.66
C ASP A 207 3.74 -7.00 -6.54
N PRO A 208 3.94 -7.04 -7.87
CA PRO A 208 3.55 -5.95 -8.75
C PRO A 208 2.04 -5.88 -8.91
N PRO A 209 1.46 -4.76 -9.34
CA PRO A 209 0.05 -4.71 -9.74
C PRO A 209 -0.26 -5.76 -10.81
N TYR A 210 -1.29 -6.59 -10.61
CA TYR A 210 -1.59 -7.73 -11.49
C TYR A 210 -2.46 -7.38 -12.69
N ASN A 211 -3.32 -6.38 -12.56
CA ASN A 211 -4.38 -6.10 -13.52
C ASN A 211 -4.48 -4.60 -13.87
N SER A 212 -5.46 -4.21 -14.68
CA SER A 212 -5.62 -2.83 -15.16
C SER A 212 -6.03 -1.80 -14.10
N ARG A 213 -6.20 -2.22 -12.83
CA ARG A 213 -6.69 -1.35 -11.77
C ARG A 213 -5.56 -0.53 -11.18
N GLN A 214 -5.60 0.76 -11.43
CA GLN A 214 -4.59 1.72 -10.93
C GLN A 214 -4.81 2.03 -9.45
N TYR A 215 -3.83 1.73 -8.61
CA TYR A 215 -3.92 1.93 -7.16
C TYR A 215 -4.08 3.40 -6.77
N SER A 216 -3.46 4.33 -7.48
CA SER A 216 -3.67 5.77 -7.28
C SER A 216 -5.11 6.21 -7.53
N ARG A 217 -5.84 5.50 -8.43
CA ARG A 217 -7.26 5.72 -8.69
C ARG A 217 -8.16 5.01 -7.68
N PHE A 218 -7.71 3.87 -7.14
CA PHE A 218 -8.44 3.10 -6.12
C PHE A 218 -8.41 3.78 -4.77
N TYR A 219 -7.30 4.42 -4.41
CA TYR A 219 -7.07 5.07 -3.12
C TYR A 219 -7.00 6.59 -3.21
N HIS A 220 -7.60 7.18 -4.25
CA HIS A 220 -7.56 8.62 -4.53
C HIS A 220 -8.06 9.51 -3.38
N VAL A 221 -9.01 9.05 -2.56
CA VAL A 221 -9.47 9.78 -1.38
C VAL A 221 -8.36 9.86 -0.34
N LEU A 222 -7.63 8.76 -0.11
CA LEU A 222 -6.49 8.74 0.82
C LEU A 222 -5.34 9.59 0.29
N GLU A 223 -5.03 9.49 -1.01
CA GLU A 223 -4.04 10.34 -1.69
C GLU A 223 -4.39 11.84 -1.56
N ASN A 224 -5.66 12.19 -1.71
CA ASN A 224 -6.14 13.56 -1.53
C ASN A 224 -5.93 14.04 -0.08
N VAL A 225 -6.27 13.20 0.91
CA VAL A 225 -6.10 13.54 2.33
C VAL A 225 -4.62 13.76 2.67
N VAL A 226 -3.72 12.89 2.23
CA VAL A 226 -2.30 13.02 2.59
C VAL A 226 -1.62 14.19 1.88
N GLN A 227 -1.91 14.42 0.61
CA GLN A 227 -1.34 15.54 -0.14
C GLN A 227 -1.98 16.88 0.23
N TRP A 228 -3.29 16.90 0.44
CA TRP A 228 -4.10 18.07 0.79
C TRP A 228 -3.95 19.27 -0.16
N LYS A 229 -3.80 18.97 -1.46
CA LYS A 229 -3.74 20.00 -2.52
C LYS A 229 -5.11 20.57 -2.86
N LYS A 230 -6.20 19.92 -2.41
CA LYS A 230 -7.60 20.28 -2.66
C LYS A 230 -7.91 20.44 -4.15
N PRO A 231 -7.60 19.45 -4.98
CA PRO A 231 -7.84 19.53 -6.42
C PRO A 231 -9.34 19.58 -6.74
N GLN A 232 -9.67 20.03 -7.93
CA GLN A 232 -10.98 19.80 -8.52
C GLN A 232 -11.18 18.29 -8.75
N LEU A 233 -12.38 17.80 -8.45
CA LEU A 233 -12.73 16.37 -8.52
C LEU A 233 -13.77 16.15 -9.62
N GLU A 234 -13.66 15.03 -10.34
CA GLU A 234 -14.48 14.72 -11.50
C GLU A 234 -15.11 13.33 -11.40
N GLY A 235 -16.21 13.17 -12.11
CA GLY A 235 -16.95 11.91 -12.23
C GLY A 235 -17.65 11.48 -10.94
N THR A 236 -18.39 10.37 -11.02
CA THR A 236 -19.21 9.85 -9.91
C THR A 236 -18.35 9.47 -8.68
N ALA A 237 -17.14 8.96 -8.92
CA ALA A 237 -16.22 8.56 -7.85
C ALA A 237 -15.38 9.74 -7.31
N LEU A 238 -15.57 10.98 -7.80
CA LEU A 238 -14.89 12.19 -7.32
C LEU A 238 -13.37 12.05 -7.34
N LYS A 239 -12.84 11.74 -8.52
CA LYS A 239 -11.39 11.54 -8.71
C LYS A 239 -10.71 12.82 -9.14
N PRO A 240 -9.51 13.12 -8.61
CA PRO A 240 -8.66 14.20 -9.15
C PRO A 240 -8.10 13.82 -10.52
N GLN A 241 -7.40 14.72 -11.16
CA GLN A 241 -6.58 14.40 -12.33
C GLN A 241 -5.66 13.21 -12.02
N ALA A 242 -5.46 12.35 -13.01
CA ALA A 242 -4.67 11.12 -12.82
C ALA A 242 -3.18 11.45 -12.61
N GLU A 243 -2.60 10.91 -11.53
CA GLU A 243 -1.16 10.93 -11.26
C GLU A 243 -0.72 9.56 -10.73
N ASN A 244 0.59 9.29 -10.72
CA ASN A 244 1.18 8.03 -10.23
C ASN A 244 0.53 6.78 -10.86
N MET A 245 0.36 6.81 -12.18
CA MET A 245 -0.19 5.70 -12.95
C MET A 245 0.91 4.67 -13.21
N SER A 246 0.65 3.41 -12.83
CA SER A 246 1.60 2.32 -12.98
C SER A 246 1.53 1.70 -14.38
N GLU A 247 2.68 1.53 -15.04
CA GLU A 247 2.80 0.80 -16.30
C GLU A 247 2.49 -0.71 -16.13
N TYR A 248 2.64 -1.28 -14.94
CA TYR A 248 2.24 -2.65 -14.63
C TYR A 248 0.73 -2.91 -14.78
N CYS A 249 -0.08 -1.86 -14.79
CA CYS A 249 -1.52 -1.95 -15.04
C CYS A 249 -1.90 -1.83 -16.53
N ARG A 250 -0.93 -1.76 -17.43
CA ARG A 250 -1.11 -1.59 -18.87
C ARG A 250 -0.67 -2.82 -19.67
N SER A 251 -0.82 -2.79 -20.98
CA SER A 251 -0.32 -3.84 -21.89
C SER A 251 1.20 -3.94 -21.94
N SER A 252 1.91 -2.87 -21.55
CA SER A 252 3.37 -2.83 -21.42
C SER A 252 3.91 -3.54 -20.17
N ALA A 253 3.07 -4.14 -19.34
CA ALA A 253 3.49 -4.77 -18.09
C ALA A 253 4.58 -5.86 -18.26
N PRO A 254 4.51 -6.77 -19.26
CA PRO A 254 5.57 -7.77 -19.46
C PRO A 254 6.93 -7.14 -19.72
N GLU A 255 6.99 -6.13 -20.60
CA GLU A 255 8.25 -5.43 -20.95
C GLU A 255 8.81 -4.66 -19.76
N VAL A 256 7.92 -3.99 -18.99
CA VAL A 256 8.31 -3.24 -17.79
C VAL A 256 8.81 -4.19 -16.69
N PHE A 257 8.18 -5.35 -16.53
CA PHE A 257 8.65 -6.39 -15.60
C PHE A 257 10.01 -6.97 -16.04
N ALA A 258 10.18 -7.27 -17.31
CA ALA A 258 11.46 -7.74 -17.85
C ALA A 258 12.58 -6.71 -17.62
N ASP A 259 12.29 -5.42 -17.84
CA ASP A 259 13.24 -4.33 -17.57
C ASP A 259 13.61 -4.25 -16.07
N LEU A 260 12.65 -4.41 -15.16
CA LEU A 260 12.91 -4.44 -13.72
C LEU A 260 13.83 -5.60 -13.35
N ILE A 261 13.51 -6.83 -13.79
CA ILE A 261 14.29 -8.04 -13.49
C ILE A 261 15.70 -7.94 -14.08
N LYS A 262 15.85 -7.39 -15.27
CA LYS A 262 17.16 -7.17 -15.91
C LYS A 262 18.08 -6.29 -15.05
N HIS A 263 17.55 -5.24 -14.44
CA HIS A 263 18.36 -4.21 -13.78
C HIS A 263 18.43 -4.31 -12.26
N ILE A 264 17.65 -5.18 -11.64
CA ILE A 264 17.70 -5.39 -10.19
C ILE A 264 19.03 -6.05 -9.79
N ASP A 265 19.67 -5.52 -8.73
CA ASP A 265 20.96 -5.98 -8.20
C ASP A 265 20.75 -6.66 -6.84
N VAL A 266 20.48 -7.96 -6.87
CA VAL A 266 20.19 -8.80 -5.70
C VAL A 266 20.71 -10.22 -5.89
N LYS A 267 20.80 -11.00 -4.81
CA LYS A 267 21.14 -12.44 -4.86
C LYS A 267 19.93 -13.32 -5.14
N TYR A 268 18.77 -12.92 -4.61
CA TYR A 268 17.50 -13.65 -4.75
C TYR A 268 16.37 -12.73 -5.15
N ILE A 269 15.53 -13.21 -6.06
CA ILE A 269 14.30 -12.53 -6.48
C ILE A 269 13.13 -13.41 -6.08
N VAL A 270 12.21 -12.88 -5.29
CA VAL A 270 10.97 -13.52 -4.85
C VAL A 270 9.80 -12.78 -5.45
N VAL A 271 9.05 -13.43 -6.34
CA VAL A 271 7.89 -12.81 -7.00
C VAL A 271 6.63 -13.52 -6.55
N THR A 272 5.63 -12.77 -6.08
CA THR A 272 4.28 -13.28 -5.84
C THR A 272 3.38 -12.93 -7.00
N TYR A 273 2.52 -13.87 -7.38
CA TYR A 273 1.53 -13.68 -8.44
C TYR A 273 0.36 -14.66 -8.29
N ASN A 274 -0.72 -14.49 -9.07
CA ASN A 274 -1.86 -15.40 -9.02
C ASN A 274 -2.37 -15.77 -10.44
N ASN A 275 -3.32 -16.71 -10.51
CA ASN A 275 -3.86 -17.20 -11.77
C ASN A 275 -5.15 -16.49 -12.24
N THR A 276 -5.41 -15.24 -11.81
CA THR A 276 -6.63 -14.51 -12.22
C THR A 276 -6.61 -14.02 -13.68
N TYR A 277 -5.57 -14.33 -14.46
CA TYR A 277 -5.52 -14.02 -15.90
C TYR A 277 -6.70 -14.61 -16.70
N ASN A 278 -7.35 -15.65 -16.19
CA ASN A 278 -8.56 -16.28 -16.77
C ASN A 278 -9.87 -15.62 -16.35
N SER A 279 -9.85 -14.48 -15.65
CA SER A 279 -11.05 -13.77 -15.22
C SER A 279 -11.97 -13.40 -16.38
N LYS A 280 -13.30 -13.55 -16.19
CA LYS A 280 -14.33 -13.07 -17.14
C LYS A 280 -14.32 -11.55 -17.29
N SER A 281 -13.92 -10.81 -16.25
CA SER A 281 -13.80 -9.35 -16.27
C SER A 281 -12.46 -8.93 -16.85
N SER A 282 -12.48 -8.16 -17.94
CA SER A 282 -11.26 -7.63 -18.58
C SER A 282 -10.41 -6.77 -17.63
N SER A 283 -11.04 -6.07 -16.70
CA SER A 283 -10.34 -5.25 -15.68
C SER A 283 -9.67 -6.07 -14.57
N SER A 284 -10.08 -7.33 -14.40
CA SER A 284 -9.51 -8.25 -13.40
C SER A 284 -8.52 -9.24 -14.01
N LYS A 285 -8.37 -9.28 -15.35
CA LYS A 285 -7.37 -10.12 -16.00
C LYS A 285 -5.97 -9.63 -15.67
N ASN A 286 -5.11 -10.57 -15.34
CA ASN A 286 -3.69 -10.29 -15.16
C ASN A 286 -3.08 -9.75 -16.46
N LYS A 287 -2.10 -8.86 -16.33
CA LYS A 287 -1.41 -8.22 -17.46
C LYS A 287 -0.18 -9.02 -17.90
N ILE A 288 0.36 -9.85 -17.04
CA ILE A 288 1.48 -10.74 -17.30
C ILE A 288 0.98 -12.18 -17.10
N THR A 289 1.32 -13.10 -17.96
CA THR A 289 1.03 -14.52 -17.77
C THR A 289 2.06 -15.18 -16.86
N LEU A 290 1.70 -16.34 -16.28
CA LEU A 290 2.65 -17.10 -15.43
C LEU A 290 3.85 -17.59 -16.25
N ASP A 291 3.65 -17.93 -17.53
CA ASP A 291 4.71 -18.38 -18.43
C ASP A 291 5.69 -17.23 -18.74
N GLU A 292 5.20 -16.02 -19.03
CA GLU A 292 6.03 -14.83 -19.20
C GLU A 292 6.84 -14.52 -17.94
N ILE A 293 6.22 -14.58 -16.73
CA ILE A 293 6.95 -14.39 -15.47
C ILE A 293 8.07 -15.42 -15.33
N LYS A 294 7.78 -16.70 -15.58
CA LYS A 294 8.76 -17.79 -15.51
C LYS A 294 9.90 -17.58 -16.48
N GLU A 295 9.61 -17.24 -17.73
CA GLU A 295 10.61 -16.99 -18.78
C GLU A 295 11.52 -15.82 -18.40
N ILE A 296 10.93 -14.69 -18.00
CA ILE A 296 11.68 -13.49 -17.60
C ILE A 296 12.58 -13.78 -16.40
N LEU A 297 12.08 -14.48 -15.37
CA LEU A 297 12.86 -14.83 -14.19
C LEU A 297 13.97 -15.83 -14.51
N SER A 298 13.69 -16.82 -15.36
CA SER A 298 14.67 -17.84 -15.79
C SER A 298 15.82 -17.24 -16.58
N SER A 299 15.63 -16.09 -17.24
CA SER A 299 16.72 -15.36 -17.91
C SER A 299 17.72 -14.74 -16.93
N LYS A 300 17.34 -14.57 -15.64
CA LYS A 300 18.18 -13.98 -14.58
C LYS A 300 18.87 -15.03 -13.72
N GLY A 301 18.33 -16.25 -13.64
CA GLY A 301 18.89 -17.32 -12.82
C GLY A 301 17.99 -18.54 -12.70
N GLN A 302 18.35 -19.45 -11.78
CA GLN A 302 17.57 -20.66 -11.52
C GLN A 302 16.29 -20.31 -10.76
N THR A 303 15.13 -20.63 -11.34
CA THR A 303 13.81 -20.30 -10.79
C THR A 303 13.09 -21.56 -10.33
N THR A 304 12.62 -21.55 -9.06
CA THR A 304 11.70 -22.54 -8.47
C THR A 304 10.33 -21.91 -8.27
N ILE A 305 9.26 -22.69 -8.50
CA ILE A 305 7.87 -22.21 -8.41
C ILE A 305 7.16 -23.00 -7.33
N TYR A 306 6.52 -22.27 -6.42
CA TYR A 306 5.66 -22.81 -5.37
C TYR A 306 4.23 -22.34 -5.59
N GLU A 307 3.24 -23.18 -5.29
CA GLU A 307 1.82 -22.83 -5.42
C GLU A 307 1.04 -23.18 -4.17
N LYS A 308 0.03 -22.37 -3.86
CA LYS A 308 -0.91 -22.59 -2.75
C LYS A 308 -2.33 -22.24 -3.17
N LYS A 309 -3.28 -23.14 -2.92
CA LYS A 309 -4.71 -22.79 -3.07
C LYS A 309 -5.09 -21.70 -2.07
N HIS A 310 -5.70 -20.63 -2.54
CA HIS A 310 -6.10 -19.51 -1.70
C HIS A 310 -7.47 -18.99 -2.16
N GLN A 311 -8.38 -18.75 -1.19
CA GLN A 311 -9.67 -18.12 -1.52
C GLN A 311 -9.48 -16.65 -1.84
N CYS A 312 -9.86 -16.25 -3.05
CA CYS A 312 -9.93 -14.84 -3.45
C CYS A 312 -10.84 -14.05 -2.52
N PHE A 313 -10.42 -12.85 -2.17
CA PHE A 313 -11.35 -11.84 -1.65
C PHE A 313 -12.23 -11.36 -2.81
N ASN A 314 -13.45 -11.91 -2.91
CA ASN A 314 -14.44 -11.51 -3.90
C ASN A 314 -15.46 -10.55 -3.27
N ALA A 315 -15.44 -9.29 -3.71
CA ALA A 315 -16.54 -8.35 -3.49
C ALA A 315 -17.73 -8.57 -4.46
N GLY A 316 -17.67 -9.58 -5.35
CA GLY A 316 -18.64 -9.87 -6.39
C GLY A 316 -19.04 -11.35 -6.49
N LYS A 317 -20.08 -11.63 -7.30
CA LYS A 317 -20.69 -12.95 -7.49
C LYS A 317 -19.85 -13.99 -8.29
N THR A 318 -18.56 -13.79 -8.48
CA THR A 318 -17.71 -14.71 -9.26
C THR A 318 -16.99 -15.64 -8.33
N GLU A 319 -17.40 -16.88 -8.20
CA GLU A 319 -16.65 -17.97 -7.58
C GLU A 319 -15.58 -18.44 -8.56
N PHE A 320 -14.31 -18.39 -8.10
CA PHE A 320 -13.19 -19.02 -8.76
C PHE A 320 -12.83 -20.29 -7.98
N ASP A 321 -13.23 -21.44 -8.48
CA ASP A 321 -13.00 -22.74 -7.82
C ASP A 321 -11.54 -23.18 -7.77
N ASP A 322 -10.66 -22.60 -8.59
CA ASP A 322 -9.24 -22.94 -8.69
C ASP A 322 -8.32 -21.71 -8.62
N HIS A 323 -8.56 -20.83 -7.64
CA HIS A 323 -7.66 -19.70 -7.39
C HIS A 323 -6.43 -20.17 -6.63
N LYS A 324 -5.26 -19.88 -7.22
CA LYS A 324 -3.95 -20.19 -6.65
C LYS A 324 -3.10 -18.93 -6.56
N GLU A 325 -2.36 -18.85 -5.49
CA GLU A 325 -1.23 -17.92 -5.35
C GLU A 325 0.06 -18.67 -5.63
N PHE A 326 0.96 -18.00 -6.33
CA PHE A 326 2.28 -18.52 -6.74
C PHE A 326 3.38 -17.68 -6.11
N VAL A 327 4.45 -18.35 -5.70
CA VAL A 327 5.70 -17.73 -5.29
C VAL A 327 6.79 -18.29 -6.21
N PHE A 328 7.44 -17.41 -6.96
CA PHE A 328 8.61 -17.71 -7.77
C PHE A 328 9.85 -17.27 -7.00
N ILE A 329 10.80 -18.17 -6.79
CA ILE A 329 12.10 -17.84 -6.17
C ILE A 329 13.18 -18.08 -7.19
N THR A 330 13.91 -17.03 -7.53
CA THR A 330 15.03 -17.07 -8.46
C THR A 330 16.32 -16.80 -7.73
N LYS A 331 17.25 -17.76 -7.74
CA LYS A 331 18.64 -17.55 -7.35
C LYS A 331 19.37 -16.96 -8.55
N VAL A 332 19.76 -15.69 -8.41
CA VAL A 332 20.42 -14.95 -9.50
C VAL A 332 21.76 -15.61 -9.80
N GLY A 333 22.00 -15.95 -11.07
CA GLY A 333 23.28 -16.51 -11.51
C GLY A 333 24.41 -15.49 -11.31
N ALA A 334 25.62 -15.96 -11.00
CA ALA A 334 26.78 -15.10 -11.11
C ALA A 334 26.83 -14.61 -12.58
N ASN A 335 26.88 -13.29 -12.79
CA ASN A 335 27.24 -12.76 -14.09
C ASN A 335 28.69 -13.19 -14.34
N ASP A 336 28.89 -14.35 -14.99
CA ASP A 336 30.14 -14.64 -15.63
C ASP A 336 30.31 -13.55 -16.68
N GLY A 337 31.09 -12.53 -16.31
CA GLY A 337 31.36 -11.39 -17.17
C GLY A 337 31.83 -11.87 -18.56
N LYS A 338 31.00 -11.61 -19.52
CA LYS A 338 31.40 -11.58 -20.94
C LYS A 338 31.23 -10.16 -21.44
#